data_406a6516da322575e0ea7f8c1dc8b37e
#
_entry.id   406a6516da322575e0ea7f8c1dc8b37e
#
_cell.length_a   1.000
_cell.length_b   1.000
_cell.length_c   1.000
_cell.angle_alpha   90.00
_cell.angle_beta   90.00
_cell.angle_gamma   90.00
#
_symmetry.space_group_name_H-M   'P 1'
#
loop_
_entity.id
_entity.type
_entity.pdbx_description
1 polymer ?
#
loop_
_entity_poly.entity_id
_entity_poly.type
_entity_poly.pdbx_seq_one_letter_code
_entity_poly.pdbx_strand_id
1 'polypeptide(L)'
;MVAVTMVAVSSCADKAQELSTYWDGHDFTSLDGFDDIDSAEEKFDGYMDLLSKVPHEVAVRNMTEFLDSAAQNVVAYMVWSSWFEPYLHALQSPYRNDALFVAWLDKVLADKVIDDGAAMERLQMMRNVMELNVVGQSAEDVMLMDAEGNEFHISDLQGQRTLLMLLDADCPSCLDYLTENLEEYGRRNIRLIAVLVNGSPLHIKNISSRLAGDVRGRWTLAWCPGREIEKGMVYDLTLIPSRIMLDSNGIVEEAYY
;
A
#
# COMPACT_ATOMS: atom_id res chain seq x y z
N MET A 1 15.22 -34.27 10.02
CA MET A 1 14.21 -33.20 10.06
C MET A 1 14.26 -32.30 11.31
N VAL A 2 15.08 -32.61 12.33
CA VAL A 2 15.18 -31.83 13.59
C VAL A 2 16.23 -30.68 13.50
N ALA A 3 17.23 -30.80 12.62
CA ALA A 3 18.33 -29.82 12.54
C ALA A 3 17.95 -28.49 11.83
N VAL A 4 16.99 -28.49 10.92
CA VAL A 4 16.61 -27.28 10.16
C VAL A 4 15.81 -26.30 11.04
N THR A 5 15.01 -26.80 11.96
CA THR A 5 14.18 -25.99 12.86
C THR A 5 15.05 -25.28 13.93
N MET A 6 16.11 -25.90 14.41
CA MET A 6 17.02 -25.28 15.41
C MET A 6 17.86 -24.13 14.83
N VAL A 7 18.29 -24.21 13.59
CA VAL A 7 19.09 -23.15 12.96
C VAL A 7 18.24 -21.91 12.69
N ALA A 8 16.98 -22.08 12.28
CA ALA A 8 16.08 -20.95 12.03
C ALA A 8 15.70 -20.19 13.33
N VAL A 9 15.47 -20.91 14.40
CA VAL A 9 15.12 -20.31 15.72
C VAL A 9 16.32 -19.55 16.32
N SER A 10 17.54 -20.06 16.18
CA SER A 10 18.75 -19.35 16.62
C SER A 10 18.96 -18.05 15.85
N SER A 11 18.82 -18.08 14.53
CA SER A 11 18.97 -16.88 13.67
C SER A 11 17.95 -15.79 13.98
N CYS A 12 16.71 -16.16 14.30
CA CYS A 12 15.64 -15.21 14.64
C CYS A 12 15.86 -14.57 16.03
N ALA A 13 16.35 -15.33 17.00
CA ALA A 13 16.70 -14.83 18.33
C ALA A 13 17.89 -13.87 18.29
N ASP A 14 18.90 -14.16 17.47
CA ASP A 14 20.06 -13.30 17.26
C ASP A 14 19.65 -11.96 16.64
N LYS A 15 18.74 -11.97 15.64
CA LYS A 15 18.21 -10.74 15.01
C LYS A 15 17.34 -9.93 15.97
N ALA A 16 16.53 -10.56 16.80
CA ALA A 16 15.76 -9.86 17.81
C ALA A 16 16.65 -9.18 18.86
N GLN A 17 17.77 -9.80 19.22
CA GLN A 17 18.76 -9.20 20.12
C GLN A 17 19.48 -8.02 19.45
N GLU A 18 19.90 -8.15 18.19
CA GLU A 18 20.52 -7.07 17.42
C GLU A 18 19.57 -5.87 17.30
N LEU A 19 18.31 -6.12 16.97
CA LEU A 19 17.26 -5.10 16.89
C LEU A 19 17.05 -4.38 18.23
N SER A 20 17.03 -5.11 19.34
CA SER A 20 16.78 -4.51 20.67
C SER A 20 17.87 -3.55 21.16
N THR A 21 19.07 -3.62 20.58
CA THR A 21 20.21 -2.76 20.92
C THR A 21 20.60 -1.80 19.79
N TYR A 22 19.88 -1.82 18.68
CA TYR A 22 20.26 -1.08 17.46
C TYR A 22 20.39 0.42 17.70
N TRP A 23 19.51 0.98 18.51
CA TRP A 23 19.46 2.39 18.84
C TRP A 23 20.13 2.75 20.17
N ASP A 24 20.87 1.82 20.81
CA ASP A 24 21.57 2.09 22.05
C ASP A 24 22.53 3.28 21.91
N GLY A 25 22.39 4.23 22.82
CA GLY A 25 23.20 5.47 22.83
C GLY A 25 22.77 6.52 21.78
N HIS A 26 21.70 6.29 21.02
CA HIS A 26 21.16 7.32 20.14
C HIS A 26 20.30 8.33 20.94
N ASP A 27 20.59 9.62 20.79
CA ASP A 27 19.80 10.69 21.39
C ASP A 27 18.68 11.13 20.46
N PHE A 28 17.47 10.61 20.68
CA PHE A 28 16.27 10.99 19.93
C PHE A 28 15.77 12.40 20.24
N THR A 29 16.25 13.04 21.28
CA THR A 29 15.84 14.41 21.65
C THR A 29 16.63 15.48 20.91
N SER A 30 17.83 15.15 20.41
CA SER A 30 18.64 16.02 19.58
C SER A 30 18.20 15.98 18.12
N LEU A 31 18.22 17.13 17.45
CA LEU A 31 18.05 17.24 16.01
C LEU A 31 19.39 17.17 15.25
N ASP A 32 20.52 17.12 15.97
CA ASP A 32 21.86 17.09 15.37
C ASP A 32 22.06 15.84 14.50
N GLY A 33 21.32 14.75 14.77
CA GLY A 33 21.31 13.53 13.94
C GLY A 33 20.77 13.75 12.53
N PHE A 34 20.06 14.85 12.26
CA PHE A 34 19.53 15.21 10.94
C PHE A 34 20.40 16.20 10.17
N ASP A 35 21.50 16.68 10.76
CA ASP A 35 22.49 17.54 10.06
C ASP A 35 23.15 16.82 8.89
N ASP A 36 23.26 15.48 8.99
CA ASP A 36 23.65 14.56 7.91
C ASP A 36 22.49 13.61 7.64
N ILE A 37 21.56 14.05 6.79
CA ILE A 37 20.34 13.30 6.47
C ILE A 37 20.66 11.95 5.81
N ASP A 38 21.69 11.88 4.96
CA ASP A 38 22.07 10.66 4.26
C ASP A 38 22.52 9.57 5.27
N SER A 39 23.30 9.96 6.28
CA SER A 39 23.74 9.05 7.36
C SER A 39 22.57 8.60 8.24
N ALA A 40 21.62 9.50 8.53
CA ALA A 40 20.42 9.17 9.30
C ALA A 40 19.52 8.20 8.53
N GLU A 41 19.37 8.41 7.22
CA GLU A 41 18.57 7.56 6.34
C GLU A 41 19.21 6.15 6.20
N GLU A 42 20.53 6.07 6.00
CA GLU A 42 21.26 4.78 5.97
C GLU A 42 21.06 4.00 7.28
N LYS A 43 21.14 4.70 8.42
CA LYS A 43 20.88 4.09 9.72
C LYS A 43 19.43 3.61 9.85
N PHE A 44 18.46 4.38 9.37
CA PHE A 44 17.07 3.98 9.40
C PHE A 44 16.79 2.79 8.45
N ASP A 45 17.43 2.76 7.28
CA ASP A 45 17.36 1.62 6.35
C ASP A 45 17.84 0.31 7.02
N GLY A 46 18.99 0.36 7.70
CA GLY A 46 19.48 -0.77 8.49
C GLY A 46 18.52 -1.22 9.60
N TYR A 47 17.82 -0.27 10.22
CA TYR A 47 16.77 -0.56 11.19
C TYR A 47 15.59 -1.27 10.57
N MET A 48 15.11 -0.80 9.41
CA MET A 48 14.01 -1.42 8.67
C MET A 48 14.36 -2.82 8.18
N ASP A 49 15.62 -3.02 7.77
CA ASP A 49 16.13 -4.35 7.42
C ASP A 49 16.04 -5.33 8.60
N LEU A 50 16.39 -4.90 9.80
CA LEU A 50 16.26 -5.72 11.02
C LEU A 50 14.79 -5.97 11.40
N LEU A 51 13.94 -4.96 11.34
CA LEU A 51 12.49 -5.09 11.59
C LEU A 51 11.86 -6.14 10.66
N SER A 52 12.30 -6.20 9.41
CA SER A 52 11.78 -7.15 8.42
C SER A 52 12.16 -8.62 8.71
N LYS A 53 13.16 -8.85 9.54
CA LYS A 53 13.76 -10.17 9.82
C LYS A 53 13.31 -10.80 11.15
N VAL A 54 12.46 -10.11 11.89
CA VAL A 54 11.97 -10.59 13.19
C VAL A 54 10.45 -10.88 13.14
N PRO A 55 9.90 -11.65 14.09
CA PRO A 55 8.46 -11.86 14.18
C PRO A 55 7.70 -10.54 14.34
N HIS A 56 6.49 -10.47 13.77
CA HIS A 56 5.66 -9.27 13.78
C HIS A 56 5.51 -8.62 15.15
N GLU A 57 5.22 -9.41 16.20
CA GLU A 57 5.08 -8.91 17.57
C GLU A 57 6.36 -8.26 18.13
N VAL A 58 7.52 -8.77 17.71
CA VAL A 58 8.82 -8.21 18.10
C VAL A 58 9.06 -6.90 17.36
N ALA A 59 8.74 -6.85 16.06
CA ALA A 59 8.85 -5.65 15.24
C ALA A 59 7.95 -4.53 15.77
N VAL A 60 6.67 -4.81 16.04
CA VAL A 60 5.71 -3.84 16.59
C VAL A 60 6.19 -3.29 17.93
N ARG A 61 6.64 -4.14 18.83
CA ARG A 61 7.15 -3.69 20.14
C ARG A 61 8.35 -2.76 19.99
N ASN A 62 9.33 -3.15 19.19
CA ASN A 62 10.54 -2.35 19.01
C ASN A 62 10.25 -1.01 18.30
N MET A 63 9.40 -1.01 17.28
CA MET A 63 8.92 0.20 16.62
C MET A 63 8.20 1.14 17.62
N THR A 64 7.38 0.57 18.51
CA THR A 64 6.70 1.33 19.57
C THR A 64 7.70 1.99 20.50
N GLU A 65 8.70 1.24 21.00
CA GLU A 65 9.77 1.74 21.87
C GLU A 65 10.60 2.86 21.20
N PHE A 66 10.87 2.71 19.89
CA PHE A 66 11.52 3.73 19.07
C PHE A 66 10.70 5.02 19.03
N LEU A 67 9.41 4.92 18.71
CA LEU A 67 8.52 6.09 18.64
C LEU A 67 8.32 6.75 20.01
N ASP A 68 8.22 5.97 21.09
CA ASP A 68 8.17 6.49 22.47
C ASP A 68 9.43 7.27 22.83
N SER A 69 10.58 6.81 22.37
CA SER A 69 11.85 7.52 22.59
C SER A 69 11.90 8.84 21.80
N ALA A 70 11.44 8.85 20.55
CA ALA A 70 11.35 10.03 19.71
C ALA A 70 10.31 11.05 20.24
N ALA A 71 9.25 10.60 20.90
CA ALA A 71 8.16 11.44 21.41
C ALA A 71 8.58 12.45 22.49
N GLN A 72 9.79 12.34 23.01
CA GLN A 72 10.36 13.32 23.93
C GLN A 72 10.66 14.67 23.26
N ASN A 73 10.77 14.71 21.92
CA ASN A 73 10.89 15.91 21.11
C ASN A 73 9.91 15.83 19.94
N VAL A 74 8.94 16.76 19.89
CA VAL A 74 7.87 16.76 18.86
C VAL A 74 8.43 16.82 17.44
N VAL A 75 9.46 17.60 17.18
CA VAL A 75 10.05 17.73 15.85
C VAL A 75 10.77 16.43 15.45
N ALA A 76 11.56 15.88 16.37
CA ALA A 76 12.22 14.57 16.14
C ALA A 76 11.19 13.47 15.89
N TYR A 77 10.10 13.44 16.66
CA TYR A 77 9.00 12.50 16.44
C TYR A 77 8.39 12.63 15.04
N MET A 78 8.10 13.87 14.61
CA MET A 78 7.53 14.11 13.28
C MET A 78 8.46 13.63 12.15
N VAL A 79 9.75 13.89 12.25
CA VAL A 79 10.72 13.46 11.25
C VAL A 79 10.85 11.95 11.25
N TRP A 80 11.18 11.33 12.37
CA TRP A 80 11.37 9.89 12.46
C TRP A 80 10.11 9.10 12.12
N SER A 81 8.93 9.54 12.59
CA SER A 81 7.68 8.84 12.29
C SER A 81 7.32 8.91 10.80
N SER A 82 7.61 10.04 10.13
CA SER A 82 7.30 10.19 8.70
C SER A 82 8.06 9.22 7.79
N TRP A 83 9.20 8.70 8.23
CA TRP A 83 10.00 7.77 7.44
C TRP A 83 9.40 6.36 7.38
N PHE A 84 8.57 5.96 8.34
CA PHE A 84 7.95 4.63 8.32
C PHE A 84 6.99 4.44 7.12
N GLU A 85 6.25 5.48 6.74
CA GLU A 85 5.28 5.38 5.65
C GLU A 85 5.92 4.93 4.33
N PRO A 86 6.94 5.59 3.75
CA PRO A 86 7.54 5.16 2.50
C PRO A 86 8.20 3.77 2.59
N TYR A 87 8.74 3.41 3.75
CA TYR A 87 9.35 2.09 3.94
C TYR A 87 8.33 0.97 4.05
N LEU A 88 7.26 1.17 4.81
CA LEU A 88 6.28 0.12 5.12
C LEU A 88 5.16 0.02 4.10
N HIS A 89 4.89 1.07 3.33
CA HIS A 89 3.69 1.17 2.51
C HIS A 89 3.94 1.33 1.00
N ALA A 90 5.04 1.96 0.57
CA ALA A 90 5.28 2.14 -0.87
C ALA A 90 5.40 0.80 -1.61
N LEU A 91 4.78 0.69 -2.80
CA LEU A 91 4.79 -0.53 -3.63
C LEU A 91 6.20 -1.02 -3.97
N GLN A 92 7.15 -0.10 -4.12
CA GLN A 92 8.52 -0.42 -4.52
C GLN A 92 9.44 -0.70 -3.32
N SER A 93 8.94 -0.55 -2.09
CA SER A 93 9.75 -0.77 -0.90
C SER A 93 10.05 -2.26 -0.70
N PRO A 94 11.31 -2.65 -0.50
CA PRO A 94 11.66 -4.02 -0.15
C PRO A 94 11.20 -4.41 1.26
N TYR A 95 10.83 -3.42 2.08
CA TYR A 95 10.38 -3.59 3.47
C TYR A 95 8.86 -3.47 3.61
N ARG A 96 8.11 -3.37 2.50
CA ARG A 96 6.66 -3.22 2.56
C ARG A 96 6.03 -4.29 3.43
N ASN A 97 5.26 -3.84 4.43
CA ASN A 97 4.58 -4.70 5.39
C ASN A 97 3.30 -4.02 5.90
N ASP A 98 2.18 -4.34 5.27
CA ASP A 98 0.89 -3.72 5.55
C ASP A 98 0.45 -3.92 7.02
N ALA A 99 0.78 -5.06 7.64
CA ALA A 99 0.45 -5.30 9.05
C ALA A 99 1.26 -4.40 10.00
N LEU A 100 2.56 -4.21 9.71
CA LEU A 100 3.40 -3.31 10.50
C LEU A 100 3.04 -1.84 10.25
N PHE A 101 2.63 -1.51 9.03
CA PHE A 101 2.12 -0.17 8.68
C PHE A 101 0.85 0.18 9.45
N VAL A 102 -0.09 -0.76 9.57
CA VAL A 102 -1.29 -0.59 10.40
C VAL A 102 -0.91 -0.36 11.87
N ALA A 103 0.03 -1.14 12.40
CA ALA A 103 0.50 -0.96 13.77
C ALA A 103 1.18 0.41 13.99
N TRP A 104 1.93 0.90 12.98
CA TRP A 104 2.50 2.24 12.99
C TRP A 104 1.41 3.33 13.00
N LEU A 105 0.40 3.22 12.12
CA LEU A 105 -0.73 4.15 12.07
C LEU A 105 -1.46 4.19 13.42
N ASP A 106 -1.78 3.04 13.99
CA ASP A 106 -2.46 2.93 15.29
C ASP A 106 -1.64 3.60 16.40
N LYS A 107 -0.31 3.44 16.39
CA LYS A 107 0.59 4.05 17.36
C LYS A 107 0.61 5.57 17.21
N VAL A 108 0.83 6.11 16.01
CA VAL A 108 0.92 7.55 15.76
C VAL A 108 -0.41 8.25 16.09
N LEU A 109 -1.53 7.63 15.72
CA LEU A 109 -2.88 8.14 16.03
C LEU A 109 -3.16 8.15 17.55
N ALA A 110 -2.65 7.15 18.28
CA ALA A 110 -2.82 7.05 19.73
C ALA A 110 -1.94 8.04 20.52
N ASP A 111 -0.73 8.28 20.04
CA ASP A 111 0.26 9.12 20.73
C ASP A 111 -0.14 10.59 20.81
N LYS A 112 -0.83 11.10 19.78
CA LYS A 112 -1.28 12.49 19.68
C LYS A 112 -0.15 13.51 19.86
N VAL A 113 1.06 13.14 19.50
CA VAL A 113 2.24 14.02 19.55
C VAL A 113 2.17 15.08 18.45
N ILE A 114 1.61 14.68 17.29
CA ILE A 114 1.39 15.57 16.15
C ILE A 114 0.09 16.33 16.37
N ASP A 115 0.19 17.64 16.62
CA ASP A 115 -0.96 18.54 16.79
C ASP A 115 -1.26 19.28 15.46
N ASP A 116 -1.45 18.52 14.39
CA ASP A 116 -1.89 19.00 13.07
C ASP A 116 -3.15 18.22 12.67
N GLY A 117 -4.29 18.91 12.70
CA GLY A 117 -5.59 18.31 12.39
C GLY A 117 -5.63 17.70 11.00
N ALA A 118 -5.05 18.34 9.98
CA ALA A 118 -5.04 17.82 8.61
C ALA A 118 -4.16 16.58 8.47
N ALA A 119 -2.99 16.55 9.12
CA ALA A 119 -2.12 15.38 9.15
C ALA A 119 -2.80 14.21 9.85
N MET A 120 -3.45 14.46 10.99
CA MET A 120 -4.16 13.42 11.74
C MET A 120 -5.38 12.88 10.96
N GLU A 121 -6.15 13.75 10.29
CA GLU A 121 -7.23 13.32 9.41
C GLU A 121 -6.70 12.43 8.28
N ARG A 122 -5.59 12.80 7.63
CA ARG A 122 -4.95 11.99 6.60
C ARG A 122 -4.56 10.61 7.12
N LEU A 123 -3.88 10.53 8.26
CA LEU A 123 -3.47 9.26 8.86
C LEU A 123 -4.68 8.40 9.24
N GLN A 124 -5.74 9.00 9.78
CA GLN A 124 -6.99 8.29 10.09
C GLN A 124 -7.66 7.75 8.83
N MET A 125 -7.66 8.52 7.75
CA MET A 125 -8.20 8.07 6.47
C MET A 125 -7.39 6.90 5.91
N MET A 126 -6.06 6.98 5.95
CA MET A 126 -5.19 5.85 5.57
C MET A 126 -5.48 4.61 6.42
N ARG A 127 -5.59 4.79 7.74
CA ARG A 127 -5.91 3.68 8.65
C ARG A 127 -7.22 3.00 8.30
N ASN A 128 -8.26 3.78 7.97
CA ASN A 128 -9.56 3.25 7.57
C ASN A 128 -9.47 2.46 6.26
N VAL A 129 -8.74 2.99 5.27
CA VAL A 129 -8.56 2.33 3.95
C VAL A 129 -7.82 1.01 4.08
N MET A 130 -6.89 0.89 5.03
CA MET A 130 -6.15 -0.36 5.28
C MET A 130 -7.03 -1.51 5.80
N GLU A 131 -8.26 -1.25 6.23
CA GLU A 131 -9.24 -2.27 6.61
C GLU A 131 -10.10 -2.75 5.43
N LEU A 132 -10.02 -2.05 4.28
CA LEU A 132 -10.80 -2.34 3.10
C LEU A 132 -9.99 -3.17 2.10
N ASN A 133 -10.70 -3.94 1.29
CA ASN A 133 -10.07 -4.77 0.24
C ASN A 133 -8.96 -5.72 0.75
N VAL A 134 -9.11 -6.19 1.98
CA VAL A 134 -8.15 -7.10 2.62
C VAL A 134 -8.27 -8.49 2.01
N VAL A 135 -7.13 -9.15 1.83
CA VAL A 135 -7.08 -10.54 1.32
C VAL A 135 -7.97 -11.46 2.16
N GLY A 136 -8.81 -12.21 1.47
CA GLY A 136 -9.81 -13.11 2.07
C GLY A 136 -11.17 -12.47 2.36
N GLN A 137 -11.34 -11.16 2.13
CA GLN A 137 -12.62 -10.46 2.23
C GLN A 137 -13.19 -10.11 0.85
N SER A 138 -14.48 -9.81 0.78
CA SER A 138 -15.08 -9.27 -0.43
C SER A 138 -14.45 -7.91 -0.78
N ALA A 139 -14.22 -7.67 -2.07
CA ALA A 139 -13.86 -6.33 -2.51
C ALA A 139 -14.98 -5.33 -2.20
N GLU A 140 -14.58 -4.09 -1.90
CA GLU A 140 -15.53 -3.00 -1.70
C GLU A 140 -16.31 -2.73 -2.99
N ASP A 141 -17.64 -2.60 -2.84
CA ASP A 141 -18.53 -2.44 -3.96
C ASP A 141 -18.67 -0.97 -4.36
N VAL A 142 -18.40 -0.69 -5.63
CA VAL A 142 -18.62 0.62 -6.24
C VAL A 142 -19.26 0.46 -7.61
N MET A 143 -20.09 1.43 -7.99
CA MET A 143 -20.67 1.51 -9.30
C MET A 143 -19.66 2.08 -10.30
N LEU A 144 -19.43 1.35 -11.37
CA LEU A 144 -18.54 1.71 -12.47
C LEU A 144 -19.34 1.87 -13.76
N MET A 145 -18.78 2.63 -14.70
CA MET A 145 -19.33 2.81 -16.05
C MET A 145 -18.24 2.49 -17.07
N ASP A 146 -18.57 1.66 -18.06
CA ASP A 146 -17.66 1.31 -19.15
C ASP A 146 -17.63 2.34 -20.30
N ALA A 147 -16.84 2.06 -21.33
CA ALA A 147 -16.68 2.93 -22.49
C ALA A 147 -17.95 3.02 -23.35
N GLU A 148 -18.84 2.05 -23.28
CA GLU A 148 -20.12 1.99 -23.98
C GLU A 148 -21.25 2.69 -23.20
N GLY A 149 -20.98 3.07 -21.94
CA GLY A 149 -21.94 3.71 -21.03
C GLY A 149 -22.79 2.72 -20.24
N ASN A 150 -22.40 1.44 -20.19
CA ASN A 150 -23.08 0.48 -19.34
C ASN A 150 -22.58 0.62 -17.90
N GLU A 151 -23.55 0.63 -16.97
CA GLU A 151 -23.29 0.63 -15.53
C GLU A 151 -23.18 -0.80 -15.02
N PHE A 152 -22.24 -1.04 -14.11
CA PHE A 152 -22.07 -2.30 -13.40
C PHE A 152 -21.41 -2.07 -12.04
N HIS A 153 -21.59 -3.00 -11.13
CA HIS A 153 -20.98 -2.99 -9.81
C HIS A 153 -19.78 -3.95 -9.74
N ILE A 154 -18.83 -3.69 -8.86
CA ILE A 154 -17.73 -4.65 -8.59
C ILE A 154 -18.30 -5.97 -8.08
N SER A 155 -19.36 -5.94 -7.28
CA SER A 155 -20.09 -7.13 -6.83
C SER A 155 -20.72 -7.96 -7.96
N ASP A 156 -20.94 -7.39 -9.15
CA ASP A 156 -21.44 -8.10 -10.34
C ASP A 156 -20.36 -8.90 -11.07
N LEU A 157 -19.08 -8.74 -10.71
CA LEU A 157 -17.95 -9.36 -11.38
C LEU A 157 -17.73 -10.84 -11.01
N GLN A 158 -18.69 -11.46 -10.33
CA GLN A 158 -18.62 -12.87 -9.97
C GLN A 158 -18.64 -13.81 -11.20
N GLY A 159 -18.31 -15.08 -10.97
CA GLY A 159 -18.29 -16.15 -11.98
C GLY A 159 -16.98 -16.27 -12.75
N GLN A 160 -16.07 -15.31 -12.62
CA GLN A 160 -14.75 -15.35 -13.25
C GLN A 160 -13.73 -14.60 -12.38
N ARG A 161 -12.52 -15.15 -12.29
CA ARG A 161 -11.37 -14.46 -11.66
C ARG A 161 -11.13 -13.13 -12.37
N THR A 162 -11.02 -12.05 -11.61
CA THR A 162 -10.96 -10.68 -12.14
C THR A 162 -9.75 -9.94 -11.60
N LEU A 163 -9.01 -9.29 -12.48
CA LEU A 163 -7.97 -8.33 -12.13
C LEU A 163 -8.55 -6.91 -12.23
N LEU A 164 -8.64 -6.23 -11.10
CA LEU A 164 -8.89 -4.80 -11.06
C LEU A 164 -7.55 -4.07 -11.13
N MET A 165 -7.44 -3.10 -12.03
CA MET A 165 -6.29 -2.20 -12.12
C MET A 165 -6.76 -0.79 -11.78
N LEU A 166 -6.14 -0.17 -10.79
CA LEU A 166 -6.40 1.21 -10.40
C LEU A 166 -5.39 2.12 -11.09
N LEU A 167 -5.86 3.04 -11.89
CA LEU A 167 -5.05 3.89 -12.76
C LEU A 167 -5.47 5.36 -12.60
N ASP A 168 -4.50 6.26 -12.61
CA ASP A 168 -4.77 7.69 -12.75
C ASP A 168 -4.91 8.05 -14.25
N ALA A 169 -5.99 8.72 -14.61
CA ALA A 169 -6.30 9.07 -15.99
C ALA A 169 -5.31 10.07 -16.61
N ASP A 170 -4.65 10.87 -15.78
CA ASP A 170 -3.70 11.91 -16.18
C ASP A 170 -2.23 11.45 -16.08
N CYS A 171 -1.99 10.21 -15.65
CA CYS A 171 -0.67 9.63 -15.48
C CYS A 171 -0.19 8.89 -16.74
N PRO A 172 0.83 9.39 -17.46
CA PRO A 172 1.34 8.72 -18.67
C PRO A 172 1.85 7.30 -18.44
N SER A 173 2.57 7.06 -17.34
CA SER A 173 3.11 5.75 -16.99
C SER A 173 2.03 4.72 -16.65
N CYS A 174 0.83 5.16 -16.24
CA CYS A 174 -0.29 4.29 -16.01
C CYS A 174 -0.80 3.62 -17.30
N LEU A 175 -0.65 4.27 -18.46
CA LEU A 175 -1.00 3.68 -19.75
C LEU A 175 0.00 2.61 -20.18
N ASP A 176 1.28 2.81 -19.91
CA ASP A 176 2.31 1.81 -20.18
C ASP A 176 2.07 0.59 -19.27
N TYR A 177 1.82 0.83 -18.00
CA TYR A 177 1.47 -0.20 -17.02
C TYR A 177 0.21 -0.99 -17.44
N LEU A 178 -0.84 -0.30 -17.93
CA LEU A 178 -2.03 -0.96 -18.46
C LEU A 178 -1.68 -1.86 -19.65
N THR A 179 -0.89 -1.37 -20.60
CA THR A 179 -0.53 -2.11 -21.82
C THR A 179 0.25 -3.39 -21.48
N GLU A 180 1.24 -3.30 -20.60
CA GLU A 180 2.03 -4.45 -20.13
C GLU A 180 1.14 -5.51 -19.47
N ASN A 181 0.22 -5.08 -18.60
CA ASN A 181 -0.71 -5.99 -17.95
C ASN A 181 -1.72 -6.63 -18.92
N LEU A 182 -2.18 -5.90 -19.93
CA LEU A 182 -3.04 -6.45 -20.96
C LEU A 182 -2.35 -7.57 -21.74
N GLU A 183 -1.07 -7.42 -22.04
CA GLU A 183 -0.27 -8.46 -22.70
C GLU A 183 -0.08 -9.69 -21.79
N GLU A 184 0.22 -9.47 -20.52
CA GLU A 184 0.43 -10.54 -19.54
C GLU A 184 -0.84 -11.33 -19.28
N TYR A 185 -1.93 -10.66 -18.90
CA TYR A 185 -3.16 -11.29 -18.41
C TYR A 185 -4.15 -11.61 -19.53
N GLY A 186 -4.02 -10.99 -20.69
CA GLY A 186 -4.88 -11.29 -21.85
C GLY A 186 -4.78 -12.72 -22.37
N ARG A 187 -3.69 -13.43 -22.06
CA ARG A 187 -3.48 -14.87 -22.38
C ARG A 187 -4.00 -15.80 -21.28
N ARG A 188 -4.29 -15.26 -20.10
CA ARG A 188 -4.86 -16.02 -18.98
C ARG A 188 -6.38 -15.90 -19.02
N ASN A 189 -7.11 -16.87 -18.51
CA ASN A 189 -8.57 -16.79 -18.45
C ASN A 189 -9.03 -15.90 -17.27
N ILE A 190 -8.52 -14.67 -17.23
CA ILE A 190 -8.78 -13.65 -16.20
C ILE A 190 -9.49 -12.49 -16.89
N ARG A 191 -10.56 -11.99 -16.29
CA ARG A 191 -11.19 -10.73 -16.69
C ARG A 191 -10.30 -9.58 -16.19
N LEU A 192 -10.06 -8.58 -17.03
CA LEU A 192 -9.33 -7.39 -16.63
C LEU A 192 -10.26 -6.17 -16.67
N ILE A 193 -10.35 -5.46 -15.55
CA ILE A 193 -11.08 -4.20 -15.42
C ILE A 193 -10.06 -3.11 -15.08
N ALA A 194 -9.81 -2.20 -16.01
CA ALA A 194 -8.98 -1.03 -15.80
C ALA A 194 -9.86 0.13 -15.33
N VAL A 195 -9.69 0.56 -14.08
CA VAL A 195 -10.49 1.60 -13.44
C VAL A 195 -9.71 2.91 -13.40
N LEU A 196 -10.19 3.92 -14.11
CA LEU A 196 -9.65 5.28 -14.02
C LEU A 196 -10.22 5.97 -12.78
N VAL A 197 -9.42 6.11 -11.72
CA VAL A 197 -9.89 6.58 -10.40
C VAL A 197 -10.40 8.02 -10.43
N ASN A 198 -9.77 8.89 -11.23
CA ASN A 198 -10.19 10.27 -11.51
C ASN A 198 -10.81 10.40 -12.92
N GLY A 199 -11.36 9.30 -13.45
CA GLY A 199 -11.83 9.20 -14.82
C GLY A 199 -13.03 10.08 -15.14
N SER A 200 -13.23 10.28 -16.45
CA SER A 200 -14.37 10.96 -17.05
C SER A 200 -14.70 10.36 -18.41
N PRO A 201 -15.87 10.64 -19.00
CA PRO A 201 -16.20 10.19 -20.37
C PRO A 201 -15.16 10.59 -21.40
N LEU A 202 -14.50 11.75 -21.23
CA LEU A 202 -13.45 12.22 -22.14
C LEU A 202 -12.18 11.38 -22.00
N HIS A 203 -11.77 11.05 -20.77
CA HIS A 203 -10.61 10.16 -20.52
C HIS A 203 -10.86 8.77 -21.11
N ILE A 204 -12.01 8.19 -20.86
CA ILE A 204 -12.42 6.89 -21.44
C ILE A 204 -12.31 6.91 -22.96
N LYS A 205 -12.91 7.91 -23.62
CA LYS A 205 -12.86 8.05 -25.08
C LYS A 205 -11.45 8.17 -25.61
N ASN A 206 -10.62 9.00 -25.00
CA ASN A 206 -9.25 9.25 -25.43
C ASN A 206 -8.38 7.99 -25.29
N ILE A 207 -8.46 7.31 -24.16
CA ILE A 207 -7.67 6.10 -23.87
C ILE A 207 -8.14 4.95 -24.74
N SER A 208 -9.45 4.70 -24.86
CA SER A 208 -10.01 3.67 -25.71
C SER A 208 -9.59 3.84 -27.18
N SER A 209 -9.56 5.08 -27.67
CA SER A 209 -9.13 5.34 -29.05
C SER A 209 -7.65 5.05 -29.30
N ARG A 210 -6.79 5.21 -28.30
CA ARG A 210 -5.35 4.91 -28.38
C ARG A 210 -5.07 3.41 -28.31
N LEU A 211 -5.86 2.66 -27.54
CA LEU A 211 -5.68 1.22 -27.31
C LEU A 211 -6.47 0.35 -28.32
N ALA A 212 -7.36 0.92 -29.13
CA ALA A 212 -8.28 0.20 -30.04
C ALA A 212 -7.59 -0.64 -31.13
N GLY A 213 -6.28 -0.48 -31.34
CA GLY A 213 -5.51 -1.20 -32.38
C GLY A 213 -4.92 -2.53 -31.93
N ASP A 214 -4.56 -2.70 -30.68
CA ASP A 214 -3.62 -3.74 -30.25
C ASP A 214 -4.22 -4.80 -29.29
N VAL A 215 -5.35 -4.53 -28.64
CA VAL A 215 -5.84 -5.45 -27.61
C VAL A 215 -7.28 -5.89 -27.89
N ARG A 216 -7.41 -7.02 -28.57
CA ARG A 216 -8.68 -7.75 -28.66
C ARG A 216 -8.74 -8.73 -27.49
N GLY A 217 -9.53 -8.42 -26.48
CA GLY A 217 -9.63 -9.35 -25.38
C GLY A 217 -10.63 -8.95 -24.30
N ARG A 218 -10.65 -9.73 -23.27
CA ARG A 218 -11.55 -9.72 -22.11
C ARG A 218 -11.15 -8.64 -21.11
N TRP A 219 -11.06 -7.39 -21.57
CA TRP A 219 -10.79 -6.27 -20.68
C TRP A 219 -11.84 -5.17 -20.85
N THR A 220 -12.04 -4.42 -19.81
CA THR A 220 -12.98 -3.30 -19.79
C THR A 220 -12.25 -2.10 -19.22
N LEU A 221 -12.34 -0.97 -19.89
CA LEU A 221 -11.94 0.33 -19.35
C LEU A 221 -13.17 0.95 -18.70
N ALA A 222 -13.07 1.33 -17.42
CA ALA A 222 -14.16 1.85 -16.65
C ALA A 222 -13.74 3.07 -15.82
N TRP A 223 -14.70 3.79 -15.31
CA TRP A 223 -14.54 4.91 -14.39
C TRP A 223 -15.70 4.94 -13.40
N CYS A 224 -15.55 5.69 -12.30
CA CYS A 224 -16.57 5.81 -11.26
C CYS A 224 -17.31 7.15 -11.40
N PRO A 225 -18.55 7.18 -11.97
CA PRO A 225 -19.29 8.42 -12.22
C PRO A 225 -19.62 9.21 -10.95
N GLY A 226 -19.88 8.52 -9.85
CA GLY A 226 -20.17 9.12 -8.54
C GLY A 226 -18.95 9.67 -7.84
N ARG A 227 -17.73 9.33 -8.35
CA ARG A 227 -16.45 9.67 -7.75
C ARG A 227 -16.27 9.08 -6.34
N GLU A 228 -16.93 7.96 -6.05
CA GLU A 228 -16.82 7.27 -4.75
C GLU A 228 -15.39 6.83 -4.50
N ILE A 229 -14.71 6.32 -5.54
CA ILE A 229 -13.30 5.92 -5.44
C ILE A 229 -12.43 7.13 -5.06
N GLU A 230 -12.57 8.24 -5.78
CA GLU A 230 -11.75 9.44 -5.55
C GLU A 230 -12.05 10.14 -4.22
N LYS A 231 -13.33 10.15 -3.80
CA LYS A 231 -13.80 10.88 -2.61
C LYS A 231 -14.04 9.99 -1.41
N GLY A 232 -14.42 8.75 -1.67
CA GLY A 232 -14.93 7.84 -0.65
C GLY A 232 -13.86 7.04 0.07
N MET A 233 -12.58 7.18 -0.35
CA MET A 233 -11.48 6.43 0.24
C MET A 233 -11.75 4.92 0.30
N VAL A 234 -12.31 4.40 -0.79
CA VAL A 234 -12.68 2.99 -0.93
C VAL A 234 -11.47 2.15 -1.29
N TYR A 235 -10.50 2.76 -1.98
CA TYR A 235 -9.24 2.16 -2.38
C TYR A 235 -8.07 3.05 -1.98
N ASP A 236 -6.93 2.43 -1.74
CA ASP A 236 -5.69 3.16 -1.45
C ASP A 236 -5.12 3.80 -2.72
N LEU A 237 -5.39 5.08 -2.89
CA LEU A 237 -4.95 5.85 -4.05
C LEU A 237 -3.48 6.31 -3.95
N THR A 238 -2.82 6.09 -2.82
CA THR A 238 -1.37 6.37 -2.68
C THR A 238 -0.53 5.32 -3.42
N LEU A 239 -1.12 4.16 -3.73
CA LEU A 239 -0.49 3.02 -4.38
C LEU A 239 -0.85 2.90 -5.88
N ILE A 240 -1.09 4.01 -6.60
CA ILE A 240 -1.41 4.01 -8.04
C ILE A 240 -0.14 4.16 -8.87
N PRO A 241 0.00 3.39 -9.97
CA PRO A 241 -0.87 2.31 -10.45
C PRO A 241 -0.73 1.04 -9.62
N SER A 242 -1.84 0.36 -9.36
CA SER A 242 -1.85 -0.89 -8.59
C SER A 242 -2.87 -1.90 -9.11
N ARG A 243 -2.78 -3.11 -8.57
CA ARG A 243 -3.62 -4.24 -8.96
C ARG A 243 -4.27 -4.89 -7.75
N ILE A 244 -5.50 -5.36 -7.93
CA ILE A 244 -6.22 -6.18 -6.97
C ILE A 244 -6.76 -7.39 -7.72
N MET A 245 -6.41 -8.59 -7.28
CA MET A 245 -6.92 -9.83 -7.83
C MET A 245 -8.11 -10.31 -7.03
N LEU A 246 -9.22 -10.55 -7.72
CA LEU A 246 -10.43 -11.14 -7.16
C LEU A 246 -10.60 -12.58 -7.65
N ASP A 247 -11.03 -13.47 -6.77
CA ASP A 247 -11.48 -14.80 -7.14
C ASP A 247 -12.84 -14.77 -7.89
N SER A 248 -13.36 -15.93 -8.24
CA SER A 248 -14.66 -16.03 -8.92
C SER A 248 -15.87 -15.66 -8.05
N ASN A 249 -15.70 -15.45 -6.75
CA ASN A 249 -16.74 -15.03 -5.82
C ASN A 249 -16.65 -13.54 -5.46
N GLY A 250 -15.64 -12.84 -6.01
CA GLY A 250 -15.37 -11.43 -5.68
C GLY A 250 -14.55 -11.24 -4.41
N ILE A 251 -13.90 -12.31 -3.93
CA ILE A 251 -13.02 -12.25 -2.76
C ILE A 251 -11.62 -11.84 -3.21
N VAL A 252 -11.01 -10.93 -2.47
CA VAL A 252 -9.65 -10.46 -2.73
C VAL A 252 -8.64 -11.59 -2.49
N GLU A 253 -7.91 -11.98 -3.53
CA GLU A 253 -6.81 -12.95 -3.45
C GLU A 253 -5.46 -12.25 -3.21
N GLU A 254 -5.24 -11.11 -3.87
CA GLU A 254 -4.04 -10.28 -3.76
C GLU A 254 -4.48 -8.82 -3.87
N ALA A 255 -3.89 -7.93 -3.09
CA ALA A 255 -4.21 -6.51 -3.07
C ALA A 255 -2.96 -5.64 -3.20
N TYR A 256 -3.06 -4.58 -4.02
CA TYR A 256 -2.05 -3.53 -4.17
C TYR A 256 -0.64 -4.07 -4.49
N TYR A 257 -0.49 -4.78 -5.61
CA TYR A 257 0.80 -5.36 -6.06
C TYR A 257 1.20 -4.90 -7.46
#